data_6c81cc871a782ba3b921a302af110874
#
_entry.id   6c81cc871a782ba3b921a302af110874
#
_cell.length_a   1.000
_cell.length_b   1.000
_cell.length_c   1.000
_cell.angle_alpha   90.00
_cell.angle_beta   90.00
_cell.angle_gamma   90.00
#
_symmetry.space_group_name_H-M   'P 1'
#
loop_
_entity.id
_entity.type
_entity.pdbx_description
1 polymer ?
#
loop_
_entity_poly.entity_id
_entity_poly.type
_entity_poly.pdbx_seq_one_letter_code
_entity_poly.pdbx_strand_id
1 'polypeptide(L)'
;MSFSLSFGIRDDRPNKKGEVSIFLRYINKRDWVNIPLKRTIDPKFWSKDAAQPKTSYPLSDALRKEMFHFEERYTQLIHKYFQEKGEYPPSTYLKQIKDYSLKEEETIPVRVDLLISELFKMYVENKKKDGFKKSTLNIYQYTKDKWDEFSDGRYLFVTEMNLDVLEHFRSFLFQKDLKENTVGKYIKTIKGFLNFCYFQKEITEIPISFKKIVIDKEHGTEIVHLTKDELEQVKREVFYSGWYGTPQLGLSDREKLIGQIFVFLCSTGFSYVDFTNLRLHHIQIENNKLEDEKYVTIEISRQKLKSIHKSIIPIVDVTIDILLEWIAIERDVYSYNQVSLKRKKSLLEHMLKLIEKGKLKKEHHPRLVKYMPQQVFNREIKKVLEKIGIDRRINLVWRIRNEKLEKSQHLWEVVSSHTGRRTYVTLSLEQGVSHHHLMLTTGHMKTTTLLKYNKTSRKSVVKEYESKVTNSGIPGSNSNS
;
A
#
# COMPACT_ATOMS: atom_id res chain seq x y z
N MET A 1 -4.07 -34.71 -26.03
CA MET A 1 -4.65 -35.88 -25.31
C MET A 1 -4.15 -35.80 -23.88
N SER A 2 -5.01 -35.92 -22.92
CA SER A 2 -4.69 -35.70 -21.47
C SER A 2 -5.02 -36.96 -20.68
N PHE A 3 -4.22 -37.27 -19.71
CA PHE A 3 -4.57 -38.22 -18.65
C PHE A 3 -5.18 -37.46 -17.47
N SER A 4 -5.83 -38.17 -16.54
CA SER A 4 -6.28 -37.61 -15.28
C SER A 4 -5.83 -38.48 -14.09
N LEU A 5 -5.52 -37.81 -12.98
CA LEU A 5 -5.25 -38.41 -11.68
C LEU A 5 -6.27 -37.89 -10.68
N SER A 6 -6.80 -38.76 -9.83
CA SER A 6 -7.70 -38.37 -8.76
C SER A 6 -7.66 -39.38 -7.61
N PHE A 7 -7.72 -38.87 -6.37
CA PHE A 7 -7.83 -39.77 -5.23
C PHE A 7 -9.25 -40.26 -5.00
N GLY A 8 -9.39 -41.47 -4.44
CA GLY A 8 -10.63 -42.04 -4.02
C GLY A 8 -10.46 -43.00 -2.87
N ILE A 9 -11.59 -43.46 -2.29
CA ILE A 9 -11.61 -44.46 -1.24
C ILE A 9 -12.38 -45.69 -1.71
N ARG A 10 -12.03 -46.87 -1.21
CA ARG A 10 -12.72 -48.14 -1.44
C ARG A 10 -13.76 -48.40 -0.36
N ASP A 11 -14.92 -47.75 -0.47
CA ASP A 11 -16.01 -47.84 0.51
C ASP A 11 -16.77 -49.20 0.49
N ASP A 12 -16.52 -50.01 -0.54
CA ASP A 12 -17.09 -51.34 -0.69
C ASP A 12 -16.42 -52.42 0.17
N ARG A 13 -15.23 -52.16 0.74
CA ARG A 13 -14.44 -53.16 1.49
C ARG A 13 -13.72 -52.53 2.71
N PRO A 14 -14.48 -52.25 3.80
CA PRO A 14 -13.89 -51.77 5.02
C PRO A 14 -13.06 -52.86 5.72
N ASN A 15 -12.01 -52.45 6.42
CA ASN A 15 -11.23 -53.32 7.27
C ASN A 15 -11.98 -53.63 8.60
N LYS A 16 -11.40 -54.47 9.47
CA LYS A 16 -12.00 -54.83 10.77
C LYS A 16 -12.27 -53.62 11.69
N LYS A 17 -11.68 -52.45 11.41
CA LYS A 17 -11.89 -51.19 12.15
C LYS A 17 -12.91 -50.27 11.47
N GLY A 18 -13.53 -50.68 10.39
CA GLY A 18 -14.46 -49.87 9.60
C GLY A 18 -13.76 -48.84 8.67
N GLU A 19 -12.45 -48.89 8.57
CA GLU A 19 -11.70 -47.97 7.71
C GLU A 19 -11.58 -48.54 6.28
N VAL A 20 -11.48 -47.66 5.30
CA VAL A 20 -11.40 -47.99 3.88
C VAL A 20 -10.06 -47.53 3.27
N SER A 21 -9.62 -48.29 2.27
CA SER A 21 -8.32 -47.99 1.62
C SER A 21 -8.43 -46.81 0.68
N ILE A 22 -7.39 -45.96 0.70
CA ILE A 22 -7.22 -44.82 -0.20
C ILE A 22 -6.43 -45.27 -1.44
N PHE A 23 -6.83 -44.81 -2.61
CA PHE A 23 -6.12 -45.06 -3.87
C PHE A 23 -6.05 -43.82 -4.74
N LEU A 24 -5.02 -43.76 -5.62
CA LEU A 24 -4.91 -42.84 -6.72
C LEU A 24 -5.44 -43.51 -7.99
N ARG A 25 -6.42 -42.91 -8.64
CA ARG A 25 -6.98 -43.37 -9.91
C ARG A 25 -6.31 -42.66 -11.05
N TYR A 26 -5.71 -43.43 -11.94
CA TYR A 26 -5.20 -42.96 -13.23
C TYR A 26 -6.20 -43.32 -14.31
N ILE A 27 -6.49 -42.39 -15.22
CA ILE A 27 -7.36 -42.62 -16.38
C ILE A 27 -6.64 -42.05 -17.64
N ASN A 28 -6.53 -42.87 -18.65
CA ASN A 28 -6.07 -42.48 -19.98
C ASN A 28 -7.04 -43.03 -21.02
N LYS A 29 -7.88 -42.17 -21.62
CA LYS A 29 -8.99 -42.59 -22.52
C LYS A 29 -9.94 -43.56 -21.82
N ARG A 30 -10.00 -44.84 -22.32
CA ARG A 30 -10.80 -45.91 -21.74
C ARG A 30 -10.03 -46.85 -20.79
N ASP A 31 -8.71 -46.60 -20.67
CA ASP A 31 -7.85 -47.43 -19.82
C ASP A 31 -7.67 -46.75 -18.47
N TRP A 32 -7.82 -47.53 -17.39
CA TRP A 32 -7.73 -46.98 -16.04
C TRP A 32 -7.16 -47.98 -15.02
N VAL A 33 -6.58 -47.44 -13.93
CA VAL A 33 -6.05 -48.22 -12.82
C VAL A 33 -6.18 -47.47 -11.49
N ASN A 34 -6.52 -48.21 -10.42
CA ASN A 34 -6.44 -47.70 -9.05
C ASN A 34 -5.14 -48.17 -8.42
N ILE A 35 -4.34 -47.24 -7.98
CA ILE A 35 -3.02 -47.44 -7.36
C ILE A 35 -3.19 -47.21 -5.85
N PRO A 36 -3.04 -48.26 -5.00
CA PRO A 36 -3.29 -48.11 -3.56
C PRO A 36 -2.19 -47.24 -2.88
N LEU A 37 -2.63 -46.27 -2.09
CA LEU A 37 -1.73 -45.45 -1.25
C LEU A 37 -1.18 -46.25 -0.05
N LYS A 38 -1.72 -47.46 0.24
CA LYS A 38 -1.42 -48.27 1.45
C LYS A 38 -1.77 -47.56 2.75
N ARG A 39 -2.75 -46.67 2.71
CA ARG A 39 -3.34 -45.96 3.86
C ARG A 39 -4.82 -46.26 3.94
N THR A 40 -5.36 -46.20 5.15
CA THR A 40 -6.80 -46.33 5.42
C THR A 40 -7.33 -45.10 6.13
N ILE A 41 -8.61 -44.83 5.94
CA ILE A 41 -9.32 -43.72 6.58
C ILE A 41 -10.76 -44.15 6.90
N ASP A 42 -11.31 -43.66 8.00
CA ASP A 42 -12.76 -43.82 8.27
C ASP A 42 -13.52 -42.96 7.23
N PRO A 43 -14.48 -43.54 6.51
CA PRO A 43 -15.24 -42.86 5.43
C PRO A 43 -15.87 -41.54 5.85
N LYS A 44 -16.23 -41.36 7.13
CA LYS A 44 -16.80 -40.11 7.65
C LYS A 44 -15.85 -38.93 7.55
N PHE A 45 -14.53 -39.16 7.56
CA PHE A 45 -13.49 -38.15 7.43
C PHE A 45 -13.04 -37.92 6.00
N TRP A 46 -13.65 -38.56 4.99
CA TRP A 46 -13.35 -38.37 3.59
C TRP A 46 -14.33 -37.39 2.93
N SER A 47 -13.89 -36.45 2.16
CA SER A 47 -14.69 -35.59 1.30
C SER A 47 -14.71 -36.20 -0.11
N LYS A 48 -15.85 -36.72 -0.56
CA LYS A 48 -15.98 -37.27 -1.91
C LYS A 48 -15.84 -36.21 -3.00
N ASP A 49 -16.39 -35.02 -2.76
CA ASP A 49 -16.35 -33.90 -3.72
C ASP A 49 -14.95 -33.32 -3.89
N ALA A 50 -14.21 -33.21 -2.79
CA ALA A 50 -12.85 -32.70 -2.81
C ALA A 50 -11.79 -33.81 -3.01
N ALA A 51 -12.16 -35.07 -3.03
CA ALA A 51 -11.29 -36.25 -3.13
C ALA A 51 -10.10 -36.23 -2.12
N GLN A 52 -10.36 -35.79 -0.88
CA GLN A 52 -9.32 -35.59 0.15
C GLN A 52 -9.88 -35.76 1.58
N PRO A 53 -8.99 -35.94 2.59
CA PRO A 53 -9.41 -35.96 4.00
C PRO A 53 -10.05 -34.64 4.42
N LYS A 54 -11.12 -34.67 5.18
CA LYS A 54 -11.72 -33.50 5.82
C LYS A 54 -10.77 -32.90 6.86
N THR A 55 -10.86 -31.59 7.08
CA THR A 55 -10.05 -30.87 8.09
C THR A 55 -10.30 -31.37 9.52
N SER A 56 -11.47 -31.97 9.77
CA SER A 56 -11.82 -32.61 11.06
C SER A 56 -11.05 -33.92 11.33
N TYR A 57 -10.34 -34.47 10.35
CA TYR A 57 -9.50 -35.65 10.56
C TYR A 57 -8.20 -35.27 11.29
N PRO A 58 -7.84 -35.85 12.43
CA PRO A 58 -6.71 -35.44 13.25
C PRO A 58 -5.34 -35.46 12.54
N LEU A 59 -5.21 -36.32 11.52
CA LEU A 59 -3.99 -36.46 10.72
C LEU A 59 -4.18 -35.92 9.29
N SER A 60 -5.14 -35.00 9.08
CA SER A 60 -5.50 -34.50 7.75
C SER A 60 -4.31 -33.92 7.00
N ASP A 61 -3.49 -33.08 7.66
CA ASP A 61 -2.35 -32.41 7.01
C ASP A 61 -1.22 -33.38 6.66
N ALA A 62 -0.96 -34.35 7.53
CA ALA A 62 0.05 -35.38 7.28
C ALA A 62 -0.37 -36.28 6.11
N LEU A 63 -1.65 -36.70 6.10
CA LEU A 63 -2.19 -37.56 5.04
C LEU A 63 -2.28 -36.81 3.72
N ARG A 64 -2.68 -35.56 3.70
CA ARG A 64 -2.67 -34.73 2.49
C ARG A 64 -1.27 -34.55 1.90
N LYS A 65 -0.26 -34.34 2.74
CA LYS A 65 1.15 -34.28 2.29
C LYS A 65 1.57 -35.62 1.65
N GLU A 66 1.23 -36.74 2.27
CA GLU A 66 1.56 -38.05 1.76
C GLU A 66 0.84 -38.33 0.43
N MET A 67 -0.45 -37.97 0.31
CA MET A 67 -1.22 -38.07 -0.94
C MET A 67 -0.57 -37.22 -2.05
N PHE A 68 -0.21 -36.00 -1.72
CA PHE A 68 0.47 -35.10 -2.66
C PHE A 68 1.76 -35.71 -3.20
N HIS A 69 2.66 -36.19 -2.34
CA HIS A 69 3.90 -36.83 -2.77
C HIS A 69 3.67 -38.09 -3.59
N PHE A 70 2.62 -38.80 -3.28
CA PHE A 70 2.23 -39.99 -4.03
C PHE A 70 1.76 -39.64 -5.44
N GLU A 71 0.89 -38.66 -5.58
CA GLU A 71 0.40 -38.18 -6.88
C GLU A 71 1.52 -37.61 -7.73
N GLU A 72 2.37 -36.78 -7.17
CA GLU A 72 3.52 -36.18 -7.83
C GLU A 72 4.46 -37.26 -8.40
N ARG A 73 4.77 -38.27 -7.62
CA ARG A 73 5.61 -39.39 -8.05
C ARG A 73 5.05 -40.09 -9.28
N TYR A 74 3.76 -40.37 -9.30
CA TYR A 74 3.12 -41.00 -10.46
C TYR A 74 3.03 -40.05 -11.65
N THR A 75 2.81 -38.77 -11.44
CA THR A 75 2.84 -37.74 -12.46
C THR A 75 4.20 -37.70 -13.16
N GLN A 76 5.30 -37.72 -12.40
CA GLN A 76 6.66 -37.76 -12.97
C GLN A 76 6.93 -39.06 -13.77
N LEU A 77 6.50 -40.21 -13.27
CA LEU A 77 6.62 -41.48 -13.96
C LEU A 77 5.84 -41.47 -15.29
N ILE A 78 4.64 -40.92 -15.31
CA ILE A 78 3.78 -40.78 -16.48
C ILE A 78 4.44 -39.84 -17.49
N HIS A 79 4.98 -38.71 -17.10
CA HIS A 79 5.66 -37.77 -17.96
C HIS A 79 6.98 -38.35 -18.53
N LYS A 80 7.77 -39.06 -17.71
CA LYS A 80 8.97 -39.75 -18.14
C LYS A 80 8.65 -40.77 -19.23
N TYR A 81 7.64 -41.60 -19.01
CA TYR A 81 7.18 -42.56 -20.01
C TYR A 81 6.75 -41.88 -21.33
N PHE A 82 6.00 -40.75 -21.20
CA PHE A 82 5.57 -39.96 -22.36
C PHE A 82 6.77 -39.39 -23.14
N GLN A 83 7.77 -38.89 -22.44
CA GLN A 83 9.01 -38.39 -23.09
C GLN A 83 9.76 -39.49 -23.84
N GLU A 84 9.77 -40.70 -23.29
CA GLU A 84 10.49 -41.82 -23.88
C GLU A 84 9.71 -42.50 -25.00
N LYS A 85 8.39 -42.55 -24.95
CA LYS A 85 7.53 -43.34 -25.85
C LYS A 85 6.62 -42.51 -26.75
N GLY A 86 6.47 -41.20 -26.51
CA GLY A 86 5.57 -40.30 -27.25
C GLY A 86 4.08 -40.49 -26.95
N GLU A 87 3.73 -41.40 -26.03
CA GLU A 87 2.36 -41.69 -25.63
C GLU A 87 2.25 -41.89 -24.11
N TYR A 88 1.06 -41.72 -23.55
CA TYR A 88 0.84 -41.93 -22.11
C TYR A 88 0.83 -43.42 -21.78
N PRO A 89 1.37 -43.83 -20.58
CA PRO A 89 1.52 -45.23 -20.21
C PRO A 89 0.18 -45.95 -20.15
N PRO A 90 0.12 -47.23 -20.61
CA PRO A 90 -1.06 -48.05 -20.36
C PRO A 90 -1.18 -48.45 -18.89
N SER A 91 -2.40 -48.74 -18.43
CA SER A 91 -2.68 -49.11 -17.02
C SER A 91 -1.86 -50.34 -16.57
N THR A 92 -1.53 -51.23 -17.49
CA THR A 92 -0.67 -52.41 -17.24
C THR A 92 0.73 -52.03 -16.80
N TYR A 93 1.32 -50.99 -17.41
CA TYR A 93 2.60 -50.48 -17.02
C TYR A 93 2.61 -49.92 -15.60
N LEU A 94 1.58 -49.14 -15.23
CA LEU A 94 1.45 -48.57 -13.89
C LEU A 94 1.10 -49.68 -12.85
N LYS A 95 0.44 -50.79 -13.27
CA LYS A 95 0.21 -51.97 -12.40
C LYS A 95 1.50 -52.69 -12.06
N GLN A 96 2.44 -52.80 -13.02
CA GLN A 96 3.72 -53.45 -12.80
C GLN A 96 4.62 -52.64 -11.85
N ILE A 97 4.59 -51.33 -11.94
CA ILE A 97 5.35 -50.43 -11.02
C ILE A 97 4.78 -50.46 -9.59
N LYS A 98 3.51 -50.88 -9.41
CA LYS A 98 2.86 -50.99 -8.11
C LYS A 98 3.61 -51.89 -7.10
N ASP A 99 4.33 -52.88 -7.57
CA ASP A 99 5.08 -53.85 -6.75
C ASP A 99 6.57 -53.50 -6.58
N TYR A 100 7.03 -52.39 -7.19
CA TYR A 100 8.36 -51.87 -6.91
C TYR A 100 8.40 -51.32 -5.48
N SER A 101 8.54 -52.27 -4.54
CA SER A 101 8.89 -51.95 -3.17
C SER A 101 10.16 -51.10 -3.14
N LEU A 102 10.05 -49.99 -2.47
CA LEU A 102 11.07 -49.13 -1.91
C LEU A 102 12.38 -49.87 -1.56
N LYS A 103 13.18 -50.25 -2.53
CA LYS A 103 14.62 -50.25 -2.36
C LYS A 103 15.07 -48.84 -2.61
N GLU A 104 15.76 -48.30 -1.63
CA GLU A 104 16.45 -47.02 -1.65
C GLU A 104 17.32 -46.91 -2.90
N GLU A 105 16.77 -46.48 -4.01
CA GLU A 105 17.49 -45.96 -5.14
C GLU A 105 17.01 -44.51 -5.32
N GLU A 106 17.92 -43.63 -5.00
CA GLU A 106 17.92 -42.19 -5.28
C GLU A 106 16.53 -41.59 -5.34
N THR A 107 16.05 -41.14 -4.22
CA THR A 107 14.95 -40.18 -4.14
C THR A 107 15.31 -39.05 -5.10
N ILE A 108 14.71 -39.02 -6.29
CA ILE A 108 14.63 -37.78 -7.04
C ILE A 108 13.98 -36.82 -6.07
N PRO A 109 14.70 -35.81 -5.58
CA PRO A 109 14.17 -34.96 -4.53
C PRO A 109 12.88 -34.36 -5.07
N VAL A 110 11.78 -34.63 -4.38
CA VAL A 110 10.55 -33.90 -4.60
C VAL A 110 10.94 -32.43 -4.59
N ARG A 111 10.81 -31.75 -5.71
CA ARG A 111 11.19 -30.34 -5.81
C ARG A 111 10.16 -29.48 -5.04
N VAL A 112 10.03 -29.74 -3.72
CA VAL A 112 9.27 -28.93 -2.78
C VAL A 112 9.73 -27.47 -2.88
N ASP A 113 10.97 -27.29 -3.30
CA ASP A 113 11.58 -26.02 -3.67
C ASP A 113 10.87 -25.29 -4.82
N LEU A 114 9.97 -25.94 -5.57
CA LEU A 114 9.15 -25.33 -6.61
C LEU A 114 7.72 -24.96 -6.18
N LEU A 115 7.30 -25.32 -4.97
CA LEU A 115 5.97 -24.92 -4.45
C LEU A 115 5.90 -23.42 -4.25
N ILE A 116 4.89 -22.78 -4.83
CA ILE A 116 4.70 -21.33 -4.72
C ILE A 116 4.60 -20.89 -3.26
N SER A 117 3.86 -21.61 -2.43
CA SER A 117 3.70 -21.28 -1.01
C SER A 117 5.02 -21.27 -0.23
N GLU A 118 5.90 -22.25 -0.49
CA GLU A 118 7.21 -22.34 0.19
C GLU A 118 8.20 -21.31 -0.38
N LEU A 119 8.27 -21.17 -1.71
CA LEU A 119 9.07 -20.14 -2.35
C LEU A 119 8.66 -18.74 -1.93
N PHE A 120 7.36 -18.51 -1.72
CA PHE A 120 6.86 -17.22 -1.29
C PHE A 120 7.25 -16.91 0.16
N LYS A 121 7.27 -17.90 1.06
CA LYS A 121 7.83 -17.74 2.42
C LYS A 121 9.30 -17.32 2.33
N MET A 122 10.10 -18.04 1.51
CA MET A 122 11.51 -17.72 1.29
C MET A 122 11.70 -16.31 0.72
N TYR A 123 10.84 -15.89 -0.20
CA TYR A 123 10.84 -14.53 -0.75
C TYR A 123 10.61 -13.47 0.33
N VAL A 124 9.60 -13.65 1.19
CA VAL A 124 9.30 -12.72 2.29
C VAL A 124 10.47 -12.66 3.28
N GLU A 125 11.05 -13.81 3.64
CA GLU A 125 12.22 -13.87 4.53
C GLU A 125 13.45 -13.20 3.94
N ASN A 126 13.71 -13.42 2.64
CA ASN A 126 14.79 -12.74 1.92
C ASN A 126 14.59 -11.22 1.98
N LYS A 127 13.38 -10.72 1.70
CA LYS A 127 13.08 -9.29 1.80
C LYS A 127 13.19 -8.73 3.22
N LYS A 128 12.95 -9.55 4.23
CA LYS A 128 13.19 -9.19 5.63
C LYS A 128 14.69 -9.05 5.92
N LYS A 129 15.52 -9.98 5.43
CA LYS A 129 16.99 -9.91 5.53
C LYS A 129 17.56 -8.70 4.78
N ASP A 130 16.98 -8.36 3.61
CA ASP A 130 17.33 -7.15 2.83
C ASP A 130 16.96 -5.83 3.56
N GLY A 131 16.41 -5.87 4.78
CA GLY A 131 16.08 -4.70 5.57
C GLY A 131 14.85 -3.92 5.09
N PHE A 132 13.93 -4.56 4.38
CA PHE A 132 12.68 -3.90 3.96
C PHE A 132 11.83 -3.48 5.16
N LYS A 133 11.18 -2.30 5.05
CA LYS A 133 10.31 -1.77 6.12
C LYS A 133 9.13 -2.72 6.38
N LYS A 134 8.73 -2.84 7.65
CA LYS A 134 7.60 -3.67 8.09
C LYS A 134 6.32 -3.46 7.24
N SER A 135 6.02 -2.21 6.87
CA SER A 135 4.85 -1.90 6.02
C SER A 135 4.93 -2.52 4.61
N THR A 136 6.13 -2.66 4.05
CA THR A 136 6.35 -3.32 2.76
C THR A 136 6.27 -4.84 2.90
N LEU A 137 6.86 -5.38 3.98
CA LEU A 137 6.78 -6.82 4.29
C LEU A 137 5.33 -7.26 4.52
N ASN A 138 4.50 -6.43 5.15
CA ASN A 138 3.08 -6.71 5.31
C ASN A 138 2.36 -6.86 3.95
N ILE A 139 2.71 -6.05 2.94
CA ILE A 139 2.11 -6.21 1.59
C ILE A 139 2.49 -7.55 0.98
N TYR A 140 3.74 -7.98 1.15
CA TYR A 140 4.20 -9.29 0.67
C TYR A 140 3.47 -10.42 1.39
N GLN A 141 3.35 -10.33 2.71
CA GLN A 141 2.61 -11.32 3.50
C GLN A 141 1.13 -11.37 3.08
N TYR A 142 0.44 -10.23 2.99
CA TYR A 142 -0.95 -10.20 2.53
C TYR A 142 -1.12 -10.73 1.10
N THR A 143 -0.12 -10.54 0.23
CA THR A 143 -0.17 -11.13 -1.11
C THR A 143 -0.09 -12.66 -1.04
N LYS A 144 0.79 -13.18 -0.19
CA LYS A 144 0.90 -14.61 0.07
C LYS A 144 -0.42 -15.17 0.63
N ASP A 145 -0.99 -14.52 1.65
CA ASP A 145 -2.23 -14.96 2.27
C ASP A 145 -3.38 -15.00 1.25
N LYS A 146 -3.44 -13.99 0.35
CA LYS A 146 -4.43 -13.98 -0.76
C LYS A 146 -4.15 -15.03 -1.82
N TRP A 147 -2.89 -15.37 -2.04
CA TRP A 147 -2.52 -16.47 -2.93
C TRP A 147 -2.92 -17.82 -2.31
N ASP A 148 -2.66 -18.03 -1.03
CA ASP A 148 -3.04 -19.25 -0.32
C ASP A 148 -4.58 -19.43 -0.30
N GLU A 149 -5.33 -18.32 -0.12
CA GLU A 149 -6.80 -18.32 -0.22
C GLU A 149 -7.28 -18.66 -1.66
N PHE A 150 -6.62 -18.13 -2.68
CA PHE A 150 -6.91 -18.42 -4.09
C PHE A 150 -6.61 -19.87 -4.45
N SER A 151 -5.51 -20.41 -3.96
CA SER A 151 -5.12 -21.80 -4.23
C SER A 151 -6.01 -22.82 -3.55
N ASP A 152 -6.73 -22.42 -2.47
CA ASP A 152 -7.70 -23.27 -1.75
C ASP A 152 -7.14 -24.66 -1.41
N GLY A 153 -5.91 -24.68 -0.89
CA GLY A 153 -5.19 -25.91 -0.54
C GLY A 153 -4.62 -26.70 -1.72
N ARG A 154 -4.78 -26.22 -2.96
CA ARG A 154 -4.11 -26.82 -4.12
C ARG A 154 -2.63 -26.49 -4.09
N TYR A 155 -1.81 -27.48 -4.37
CA TYR A 155 -0.39 -27.32 -4.53
C TYR A 155 -0.10 -26.81 -5.94
N LEU A 156 0.28 -25.53 -6.05
CA LEU A 156 0.67 -24.92 -7.31
C LEU A 156 2.20 -24.78 -7.32
N PHE A 157 2.82 -25.26 -8.40
CA PHE A 157 4.24 -25.09 -8.65
C PHE A 157 4.51 -23.81 -9.42
N VAL A 158 5.66 -23.21 -9.17
CA VAL A 158 6.06 -21.99 -9.89
C VAL A 158 6.25 -22.23 -11.39
N THR A 159 6.56 -23.47 -11.78
CA THR A 159 6.65 -23.93 -13.18
C THR A 159 5.30 -23.99 -13.89
N GLU A 160 4.19 -24.01 -13.15
CA GLU A 160 2.83 -23.96 -13.70
C GLU A 160 2.30 -22.54 -13.82
N MET A 161 3.08 -21.54 -13.35
CA MET A 161 2.68 -20.15 -13.36
C MET A 161 2.69 -19.56 -14.78
N ASN A 162 1.55 -19.61 -15.42
CA ASN A 162 1.30 -19.03 -16.73
C ASN A 162 0.40 -17.76 -16.63
N LEU A 163 0.10 -17.13 -17.75
CA LEU A 163 -0.74 -15.94 -17.78
C LEU A 163 -2.18 -16.23 -17.34
N ASP A 164 -2.71 -17.42 -17.66
CA ASP A 164 -4.08 -17.79 -17.30
C ASP A 164 -4.24 -17.94 -15.79
N VAL A 165 -3.28 -18.59 -15.12
CA VAL A 165 -3.26 -18.69 -13.66
C VAL A 165 -3.21 -17.30 -13.01
N LEU A 166 -2.41 -16.38 -13.58
CA LEU A 166 -2.33 -15.01 -13.08
C LEU A 166 -3.64 -14.24 -13.30
N GLU A 167 -4.31 -14.41 -14.44
CA GLU A 167 -5.62 -13.80 -14.72
C GLU A 167 -6.74 -14.37 -13.84
N HIS A 168 -6.71 -15.65 -13.53
CA HIS A 168 -7.63 -16.25 -12.56
C HIS A 168 -7.39 -15.68 -11.16
N PHE A 169 -6.14 -15.53 -10.72
CA PHE A 169 -5.81 -14.87 -9.46
C PHE A 169 -6.28 -13.41 -9.44
N ARG A 170 -6.07 -12.66 -10.54
CA ARG A 170 -6.57 -11.29 -10.68
C ARG A 170 -8.09 -11.24 -10.57
N SER A 171 -8.79 -12.14 -11.26
CA SER A 171 -10.25 -12.24 -11.21
C SER A 171 -10.76 -12.56 -9.81
N PHE A 172 -10.09 -13.47 -9.09
CA PHE A 172 -10.37 -13.77 -7.70
C PHE A 172 -10.23 -12.52 -6.79
N LEU A 173 -9.16 -11.73 -6.99
CA LEU A 173 -8.98 -10.49 -6.23
C LEU A 173 -10.09 -9.47 -6.48
N PHE A 174 -10.58 -9.35 -7.72
CA PHE A 174 -11.73 -8.48 -8.03
C PHE A 174 -13.05 -9.01 -7.45
N GLN A 175 -13.26 -10.31 -7.37
CA GLN A 175 -14.43 -10.91 -6.70
C GLN A 175 -14.48 -10.62 -5.20
N LYS A 176 -13.34 -10.23 -4.59
CA LYS A 176 -13.25 -9.74 -3.21
C LYS A 176 -13.46 -8.23 -3.09
N ASP A 177 -14.05 -7.58 -4.08
CA ASP A 177 -14.33 -6.13 -4.15
C ASP A 177 -13.08 -5.24 -3.98
N LEU A 178 -11.90 -5.75 -4.34
CA LEU A 178 -10.67 -4.99 -4.25
C LEU A 178 -10.54 -4.00 -5.42
N LYS A 179 -10.20 -2.75 -5.09
CA LYS A 179 -9.97 -1.70 -6.09
C LYS A 179 -8.74 -2.00 -6.95
N GLU A 180 -8.75 -1.56 -8.21
CA GLU A 180 -7.64 -1.75 -9.19
C GLU A 180 -6.26 -1.47 -8.61
N ASN A 181 -6.08 -0.35 -7.92
CA ASN A 181 -4.79 -0.02 -7.28
C ASN A 181 -4.34 -1.05 -6.24
N THR A 182 -5.28 -1.73 -5.57
CA THR A 182 -4.98 -2.78 -4.59
C THR A 182 -4.61 -4.07 -5.31
N VAL A 183 -5.40 -4.46 -6.32
CA VAL A 183 -5.10 -5.59 -7.20
C VAL A 183 -3.73 -5.39 -7.85
N GLY A 184 -3.47 -4.22 -8.43
CA GLY A 184 -2.18 -3.90 -9.03
C GLY A 184 -0.99 -4.02 -8.07
N LYS A 185 -1.17 -3.74 -6.77
CA LYS A 185 -0.11 -3.98 -5.77
C LYS A 185 0.17 -5.47 -5.56
N TYR A 186 -0.87 -6.29 -5.48
CA TYR A 186 -0.71 -7.74 -5.37
C TYR A 186 -0.04 -8.33 -6.63
N ILE A 187 -0.50 -7.97 -7.82
CA ILE A 187 0.11 -8.40 -9.09
C ILE A 187 1.57 -7.94 -9.19
N LYS A 188 1.88 -6.71 -8.75
CA LYS A 188 3.27 -6.24 -8.69
C LYS A 188 4.12 -7.07 -7.73
N THR A 189 3.57 -7.51 -6.61
CA THR A 189 4.27 -8.38 -5.66
C THR A 189 4.52 -9.76 -6.25
N ILE A 190 3.52 -10.35 -6.93
CA ILE A 190 3.69 -11.62 -7.68
C ILE A 190 4.79 -11.47 -8.73
N LYS A 191 4.79 -10.38 -9.51
CA LYS A 191 5.87 -10.11 -10.47
C LYS A 191 7.26 -10.06 -9.81
N GLY A 192 7.37 -9.43 -8.65
CA GLY A 192 8.60 -9.40 -7.86
C GLY A 192 9.00 -10.78 -7.33
N PHE A 193 8.04 -11.58 -6.90
CA PHE A 193 8.22 -12.96 -6.49
C PHE A 193 8.71 -13.86 -7.64
N LEU A 194 8.09 -13.78 -8.81
CA LEU A 194 8.52 -14.55 -9.98
C LEU A 194 9.93 -14.17 -10.45
N ASN A 195 10.29 -12.88 -10.37
CA ASN A 195 11.68 -12.45 -10.62
C ASN A 195 12.66 -13.05 -9.59
N PHE A 196 12.27 -13.15 -8.32
CA PHE A 196 13.08 -13.81 -7.30
C PHE A 196 13.28 -15.30 -7.62
N CYS A 197 12.22 -16.00 -8.00
CA CYS A 197 12.30 -17.41 -8.39
C CYS A 197 13.22 -17.59 -9.60
N TYR A 198 13.08 -16.77 -10.61
CA TYR A 198 13.87 -16.87 -11.85
C TYR A 198 15.36 -16.53 -11.62
N PHE A 199 15.66 -15.38 -11.02
CA PHE A 199 17.04 -14.87 -10.92
C PHE A 199 17.79 -15.31 -9.67
N GLN A 200 17.11 -15.52 -8.54
CA GLN A 200 17.77 -15.86 -7.27
C GLN A 200 17.65 -17.34 -6.90
N LYS A 201 16.66 -18.04 -7.47
CA LYS A 201 16.46 -19.47 -7.30
C LYS A 201 16.79 -20.27 -8.56
N GLU A 202 17.18 -19.56 -9.64
CA GLU A 202 17.59 -20.17 -10.92
C GLU A 202 16.54 -21.10 -11.54
N ILE A 203 15.24 -20.86 -11.22
CA ILE A 203 14.13 -21.62 -11.78
C ILE A 203 13.79 -21.03 -13.14
N THR A 204 14.33 -21.60 -14.18
CA THR A 204 14.21 -21.09 -15.57
C THR A 204 12.98 -21.61 -16.32
N GLU A 205 12.35 -22.67 -15.82
CA GLU A 205 11.18 -23.29 -16.44
C GLU A 205 9.86 -22.56 -16.22
N ILE A 206 9.90 -21.36 -15.60
CA ILE A 206 8.70 -20.55 -15.40
C ILE A 206 8.16 -20.08 -16.75
N PRO A 207 6.95 -20.49 -17.17
CA PRO A 207 6.44 -20.26 -18.52
C PRO A 207 6.00 -18.82 -18.78
N ILE A 208 5.90 -18.00 -17.74
CA ILE A 208 5.40 -16.62 -17.85
C ILE A 208 6.50 -15.63 -18.17
N SER A 209 6.29 -14.80 -19.19
CA SER A 209 7.15 -13.65 -19.43
C SER A 209 6.81 -12.50 -18.47
N PHE A 210 7.72 -12.18 -17.55
CA PHE A 210 7.54 -11.08 -16.58
C PHE A 210 7.28 -9.73 -17.24
N LYS A 211 7.78 -9.49 -18.45
CA LYS A 211 7.55 -8.25 -19.21
C LYS A 211 6.08 -8.11 -19.63
N LYS A 212 5.40 -9.23 -19.90
CA LYS A 212 4.00 -9.27 -20.32
C LYS A 212 3.01 -9.04 -19.16
N ILE A 213 3.46 -9.13 -17.91
CA ILE A 213 2.58 -8.87 -16.75
C ILE A 213 2.23 -7.38 -16.72
N VAL A 214 0.98 -7.07 -17.04
CA VAL A 214 0.41 -5.73 -16.93
C VAL A 214 0.00 -5.50 -15.48
N ILE A 215 0.36 -4.33 -14.94
CA ILE A 215 -0.03 -3.90 -13.60
C ILE A 215 -1.12 -2.87 -13.73
N ASP A 216 -2.28 -3.20 -13.20
CA ASP A 216 -3.43 -2.29 -13.19
C ASP A 216 -3.11 -1.04 -12.38
N LYS A 217 -3.48 0.11 -12.92
CA LYS A 217 -3.36 1.41 -12.26
C LYS A 217 -4.62 2.19 -12.51
N GLU A 218 -5.22 2.62 -11.44
CA GLU A 218 -6.31 3.56 -11.51
C GLU A 218 -5.81 4.91 -12.02
N HIS A 219 -6.43 5.42 -13.08
CA HIS A 219 -6.16 6.74 -13.63
C HIS A 219 -7.31 7.68 -13.26
N GLY A 220 -6.98 8.82 -12.65
CA GLY A 220 -7.88 9.97 -12.65
C GLY A 220 -8.76 10.17 -11.44
N THR A 221 -8.44 9.68 -10.25
CA THR A 221 -9.14 10.11 -9.02
C THR A 221 -8.98 11.61 -8.79
N GLU A 222 -10.07 12.28 -8.42
CA GLU A 222 -10.02 13.67 -7.97
C GLU A 222 -9.04 13.83 -6.79
N ILE A 223 -8.22 14.87 -6.85
CA ILE A 223 -7.26 15.12 -5.79
C ILE A 223 -7.96 15.83 -4.64
N VAL A 224 -8.16 15.14 -3.55
CA VAL A 224 -8.74 15.68 -2.32
C VAL A 224 -7.76 16.70 -1.71
N HIS A 225 -8.10 18.00 -1.76
CA HIS A 225 -7.36 19.12 -1.17
C HIS A 225 -8.34 20.19 -0.68
N LEU A 226 -7.91 21.07 0.21
CA LEU A 226 -8.66 22.26 0.60
C LEU A 226 -8.43 23.39 -0.41
N THR A 227 -9.46 24.18 -0.67
CA THR A 227 -9.30 25.47 -1.34
C THR A 227 -8.61 26.47 -0.39
N LYS A 228 -8.19 27.62 -0.94
CA LYS A 228 -7.61 28.69 -0.13
C LYS A 228 -8.59 29.18 0.93
N ASP A 229 -9.85 29.38 0.58
CA ASP A 229 -10.90 29.89 1.46
C ASP A 229 -11.21 28.87 2.60
N GLU A 230 -11.31 27.59 2.26
CA GLU A 230 -11.49 26.50 3.23
C GLU A 230 -10.31 26.44 4.22
N LEU A 231 -9.07 26.60 3.72
CA LEU A 231 -7.89 26.61 4.61
C LEU A 231 -7.90 27.82 5.52
N GLU A 232 -8.27 29.01 5.03
CA GLU A 232 -8.40 30.22 5.85
C GLU A 232 -9.55 30.06 6.89
N GLN A 233 -10.66 29.41 6.53
CA GLN A 233 -11.73 29.07 7.47
C GLN A 233 -11.19 28.17 8.60
N VAL A 234 -10.46 27.10 8.26
CA VAL A 234 -9.86 26.22 9.27
C VAL A 234 -8.89 26.98 10.19
N LYS A 235 -8.04 27.84 9.62
CA LYS A 235 -7.12 28.68 10.41
C LYS A 235 -7.90 29.57 11.38
N ARG A 236 -8.92 30.27 10.90
CA ARG A 236 -9.74 31.15 11.73
C ARG A 236 -10.35 30.42 12.92
N GLU A 237 -10.98 29.28 12.67
CA GLU A 237 -11.67 28.54 13.74
C GLU A 237 -10.70 27.88 14.73
N VAL A 238 -9.52 27.46 14.27
CA VAL A 238 -8.52 26.80 15.13
C VAL A 238 -7.75 27.80 16.00
N PHE A 239 -7.43 29.01 15.46
CA PHE A 239 -6.57 29.98 16.17
C PHE A 239 -7.34 31.16 16.76
N TYR A 240 -8.47 31.55 16.17
CA TYR A 240 -9.13 32.81 16.47
C TYR A 240 -10.58 32.67 16.94
N SER A 241 -11.08 31.44 17.06
CA SER A 241 -12.46 31.21 17.55
C SER A 241 -12.65 31.79 18.97
N GLY A 242 -13.67 32.63 19.12
CA GLY A 242 -13.94 33.34 20.35
C GLY A 242 -13.23 34.71 20.53
N TRP A 243 -12.44 35.15 19.50
CA TRP A 243 -11.80 36.45 19.49
C TRP A 243 -12.57 37.42 18.57
N TYR A 244 -12.59 38.68 18.92
CA TYR A 244 -13.21 39.75 18.11
C TYR A 244 -14.68 39.50 17.69
N GLY A 245 -15.50 38.93 18.58
CA GLY A 245 -16.93 38.72 18.28
C GLY A 245 -17.24 37.56 17.34
N THR A 246 -16.24 36.75 16.98
CA THR A 246 -16.50 35.49 16.27
C THR A 246 -17.19 34.50 17.22
N PRO A 247 -18.27 33.80 16.80
CA PRO A 247 -18.87 32.77 17.63
C PRO A 247 -17.84 31.72 18.06
N GLN A 248 -17.82 31.37 19.32
CA GLN A 248 -16.94 30.33 19.81
C GLN A 248 -17.45 28.97 19.33
N LEU A 249 -16.74 28.32 18.42
CA LEU A 249 -17.11 27.01 17.90
C LEU A 249 -17.00 25.89 18.94
N GLY A 250 -16.45 26.16 20.13
CA GLY A 250 -16.34 25.20 21.22
C GLY A 250 -15.41 24.00 20.89
N LEU A 251 -14.34 24.23 20.15
CA LEU A 251 -13.31 23.22 19.95
C LEU A 251 -12.56 22.97 21.25
N SER A 252 -12.46 21.72 21.68
CA SER A 252 -11.60 21.30 22.78
C SER A 252 -10.12 21.53 22.45
N ASP A 253 -9.25 21.59 23.46
CA ASP A 253 -7.80 21.74 23.29
C ASP A 253 -7.21 20.65 22.37
N ARG A 254 -7.74 19.44 22.47
CA ARG A 254 -7.34 18.33 21.61
C ARG A 254 -7.77 18.57 20.16
N GLU A 255 -8.97 19.04 19.90
CA GLU A 255 -9.46 19.36 18.55
C GLU A 255 -8.68 20.53 17.97
N LYS A 256 -8.37 21.56 18.76
CA LYS A 256 -7.49 22.67 18.36
C LYS A 256 -6.12 22.16 17.97
N LEU A 257 -5.48 21.32 18.77
CA LEU A 257 -4.16 20.73 18.45
C LEU A 257 -4.21 19.93 17.14
N ILE A 258 -5.26 19.14 16.90
CA ILE A 258 -5.44 18.37 15.66
C ILE A 258 -5.59 19.32 14.47
N GLY A 259 -6.38 20.38 14.60
CA GLY A 259 -6.52 21.43 13.60
C GLY A 259 -5.20 22.15 13.31
N GLN A 260 -4.42 22.50 14.33
CA GLN A 260 -3.08 23.09 14.20
C GLN A 260 -2.12 22.17 13.44
N ILE A 261 -2.09 20.88 13.80
CA ILE A 261 -1.29 19.89 13.07
C ILE A 261 -1.72 19.85 11.59
N PHE A 262 -3.01 19.89 11.31
CA PHE A 262 -3.50 19.87 9.94
C PHE A 262 -3.11 21.13 9.16
N VAL A 263 -3.27 22.31 9.75
CA VAL A 263 -2.81 23.59 9.17
C VAL A 263 -1.30 23.56 8.92
N PHE A 264 -0.52 23.04 9.89
CA PHE A 264 0.92 22.86 9.70
C PHE A 264 1.25 22.00 8.48
N LEU A 265 0.55 20.86 8.32
CA LEU A 265 0.74 19.99 7.15
C LEU A 265 0.33 20.68 5.85
N CYS A 266 -0.72 21.52 5.86
CA CYS A 266 -1.16 22.32 4.72
C CYS A 266 -0.19 23.45 4.36
N SER A 267 0.60 23.95 5.32
CA SER A 267 1.50 25.07 5.13
C SER A 267 2.96 24.65 4.85
N THR A 268 3.31 23.38 5.13
CA THR A 268 4.69 22.88 5.01
C THR A 268 4.84 21.71 4.04
N GLY A 269 3.74 21.10 3.63
CA GLY A 269 3.77 19.92 2.77
C GLY A 269 4.42 18.67 3.40
N PHE A 270 4.57 18.63 4.74
CA PHE A 270 5.10 17.44 5.41
C PHE A 270 4.26 16.20 5.15
N SER A 271 4.90 15.04 5.04
CA SER A 271 4.19 13.79 5.26
C SER A 271 3.98 13.59 6.76
N TYR A 272 2.93 12.87 7.16
CA TYR A 272 2.65 12.65 8.58
C TYR A 272 3.82 11.95 9.31
N VAL A 273 4.49 11.01 8.63
CA VAL A 273 5.65 10.32 9.18
C VAL A 273 6.82 11.28 9.43
N ASP A 274 7.09 12.21 8.50
CA ASP A 274 8.15 13.20 8.66
C ASP A 274 7.80 14.18 9.78
N PHE A 275 6.53 14.61 9.84
CA PHE A 275 6.01 15.44 10.92
C PHE A 275 6.20 14.79 12.30
N THR A 276 5.86 13.52 12.49
CA THR A 276 6.02 12.83 13.77
C THR A 276 7.48 12.66 14.19
N ASN A 277 8.41 12.82 13.26
CA ASN A 277 9.85 12.79 13.52
C ASN A 277 10.46 14.19 13.64
N LEU A 278 9.66 15.23 13.56
CA LEU A 278 10.13 16.61 13.69
C LEU A 278 10.66 16.88 15.12
N ARG A 279 11.83 17.56 15.18
CA ARG A 279 12.54 17.91 16.40
C ARG A 279 12.92 19.38 16.36
N LEU A 280 13.23 19.96 17.53
CA LEU A 280 13.67 21.37 17.63
C LEU A 280 14.91 21.67 16.78
N HIS A 281 15.89 20.78 16.76
CA HIS A 281 17.14 20.95 15.99
C HIS A 281 16.94 20.95 14.47
N HIS A 282 15.78 20.58 13.97
CA HIS A 282 15.45 20.72 12.55
C HIS A 282 15.06 22.15 12.16
N ILE A 283 14.75 23.02 13.14
CA ILE A 283 14.40 24.41 12.91
C ILE A 283 15.72 25.19 12.80
N GLN A 284 15.94 25.83 11.66
CA GLN A 284 17.10 26.64 11.38
C GLN A 284 16.68 28.10 11.24
N ILE A 285 17.45 29.01 11.82
CA ILE A 285 17.21 30.43 11.72
C ILE A 285 18.51 31.11 11.24
N GLU A 286 18.46 31.69 10.08
CA GLU A 286 19.57 32.39 9.47
C GLU A 286 19.29 33.92 9.43
N ASN A 287 20.29 34.72 9.77
CA ASN A 287 20.19 36.17 9.69
C ASN A 287 20.73 36.64 8.33
N ASN A 288 19.88 37.22 7.53
CA ASN A 288 20.33 37.95 6.34
C ASN A 288 20.73 39.35 6.75
N LYS A 289 22.05 39.59 6.86
CA LYS A 289 22.60 40.91 7.29
C LYS A 289 22.34 42.03 6.27
N LEU A 290 22.13 41.67 4.99
CA LEU A 290 21.91 42.68 3.93
C LEU A 290 20.48 43.21 3.96
N GLU A 291 19.51 42.41 4.33
CA GLU A 291 18.09 42.75 4.30
C GLU A 291 17.51 43.00 5.72
N ASP A 292 18.36 42.88 6.76
CA ASP A 292 17.94 42.91 8.17
C ASP A 292 16.74 41.98 8.45
N GLU A 293 16.73 40.83 7.79
CA GLU A 293 15.69 39.85 7.89
C GLU A 293 16.22 38.50 8.41
N LYS A 294 15.31 37.72 9.02
CA LYS A 294 15.58 36.35 9.44
C LYS A 294 14.85 35.38 8.56
N TYR A 295 15.55 34.39 8.04
CA TYR A 295 14.97 33.27 7.34
C TYR A 295 14.81 32.12 8.31
N VAL A 296 13.58 31.59 8.41
CA VAL A 296 13.26 30.42 9.23
C VAL A 296 12.94 29.27 8.30
N THR A 297 13.67 28.18 8.45
CA THR A 297 13.46 26.96 7.66
C THR A 297 13.40 25.74 8.55
N ILE A 298 12.78 24.68 8.06
CA ILE A 298 12.90 23.34 8.64
C ILE A 298 13.71 22.48 7.68
N GLU A 299 14.82 21.94 8.16
CA GLU A 299 15.66 21.01 7.41
C GLU A 299 15.48 19.60 7.92
N ILE A 300 15.05 18.69 7.07
CA ILE A 300 14.80 17.31 7.46
C ILE A 300 15.14 16.31 6.34
N SER A 301 15.78 15.21 6.71
CA SER A 301 15.92 14.05 5.83
C SER A 301 14.63 13.27 5.78
N ARG A 302 14.01 13.15 4.59
CA ARG A 302 12.72 12.48 4.42
C ARG A 302 12.82 10.98 4.66
N GLN A 303 11.98 10.43 5.53
CA GLN A 303 11.96 9.01 5.91
C GLN A 303 11.76 8.04 4.74
N LYS A 304 11.10 8.48 3.67
CA LYS A 304 10.85 7.65 2.48
C LYS A 304 11.93 7.73 1.42
N LEU A 305 12.85 8.70 1.53
CA LEU A 305 13.92 8.88 0.57
C LEU A 305 15.17 8.19 1.11
N LYS A 306 15.80 7.35 0.28
CA LYS A 306 17.15 6.81 0.55
C LYS A 306 18.25 7.85 0.27
N SER A 307 17.87 9.07 -0.13
CA SER A 307 18.80 10.12 -0.51
C SER A 307 19.30 10.88 0.73
N ILE A 308 20.55 11.26 0.69
CA ILE A 308 21.23 12.10 1.70
C ILE A 308 20.70 13.54 1.66
N HIS A 309 19.95 13.92 0.61
CA HIS A 309 19.46 15.27 0.44
C HIS A 309 18.40 15.62 1.48
N LYS A 310 18.62 16.70 2.19
CA LYS A 310 17.64 17.29 3.09
C LYS A 310 16.59 18.07 2.29
N SER A 311 15.34 17.97 2.71
CA SER A 311 14.30 18.91 2.27
C SER A 311 14.43 20.19 3.08
N ILE A 312 14.39 21.34 2.41
CA ILE A 312 14.40 22.68 3.01
C ILE A 312 13.01 23.26 2.86
N ILE A 313 12.35 23.50 3.98
CA ILE A 313 10.96 23.96 4.01
C ILE A 313 10.95 25.38 4.60
N PRO A 314 10.62 26.40 3.81
CA PRO A 314 10.48 27.75 4.32
C PRO A 314 9.28 27.83 5.25
N ILE A 315 9.43 28.55 6.37
CA ILE A 315 8.40 28.70 7.37
C ILE A 315 7.70 30.05 7.20
N VAL A 316 6.42 29.98 6.91
CA VAL A 316 5.55 31.16 6.77
C VAL A 316 4.89 31.56 8.09
N ASP A 317 4.30 32.74 8.15
CA ASP A 317 3.76 33.38 9.37
C ASP A 317 2.92 32.43 10.25
N VAL A 318 1.86 31.84 9.70
CA VAL A 318 0.99 30.89 10.44
C VAL A 318 1.77 29.70 11.01
N THR A 319 2.81 29.26 10.35
CA THR A 319 3.62 28.14 10.82
C THR A 319 4.51 28.57 12.00
N ILE A 320 4.96 29.82 12.02
CA ILE A 320 5.70 30.37 13.15
C ILE A 320 4.79 30.46 14.37
N ASP A 321 3.54 30.91 14.20
CA ASP A 321 2.56 30.95 15.29
C ASP A 321 2.32 29.56 15.89
N ILE A 322 2.17 28.55 15.03
CA ILE A 322 2.05 27.15 15.46
C ILE A 322 3.28 26.68 16.24
N LEU A 323 4.48 26.98 15.74
CA LEU A 323 5.72 26.59 16.41
C LEU A 323 5.87 27.28 17.75
N LEU A 324 5.57 28.58 17.83
CA LEU A 324 5.60 29.33 19.08
C LEU A 324 4.63 28.73 20.10
N GLU A 325 3.40 28.41 19.72
CA GLU A 325 2.41 27.80 20.60
C GLU A 325 2.82 26.40 21.08
N TRP A 326 3.44 25.61 20.22
CA TRP A 326 3.92 24.26 20.57
C TRP A 326 5.18 24.25 21.44
N ILE A 327 5.97 25.31 21.37
CA ILE A 327 7.22 25.47 22.13
C ILE A 327 6.95 26.21 23.45
N ALA A 328 5.95 27.11 23.50
CA ALA A 328 5.63 27.88 24.69
C ALA A 328 5.09 26.97 25.80
N ILE A 329 5.61 27.14 27.01
CA ILE A 329 5.19 26.38 28.19
C ILE A 329 3.95 27.04 28.82
N GLU A 330 3.82 28.37 28.69
CA GLU A 330 2.70 29.15 29.22
C GLU A 330 1.90 29.76 28.06
N ARG A 331 0.65 29.35 27.94
CA ARG A 331 -0.27 29.74 26.87
C ARG A 331 -0.77 31.19 26.95
N ASP A 332 -0.62 31.83 28.07
CA ASP A 332 -1.28 33.12 28.36
C ASP A 332 -0.51 34.38 27.97
N VAL A 333 0.72 34.25 27.44
CA VAL A 333 1.63 35.42 27.35
C VAL A 333 1.54 36.18 26.04
N TYR A 334 1.06 35.57 24.91
CA TYR A 334 1.17 36.25 23.62
C TYR A 334 -0.03 36.04 22.71
N SER A 335 -0.78 37.12 22.48
CA SER A 335 -1.62 37.28 21.31
C SER A 335 -0.73 37.54 20.09
N TYR A 336 -0.26 36.48 19.43
CA TYR A 336 0.66 36.56 18.28
C TYR A 336 0.06 37.32 17.08
N ASN A 337 -1.26 37.47 17.04
CA ASN A 337 -1.99 38.08 15.92
C ASN A 337 -1.68 39.55 15.68
N GLN A 338 -1.20 40.27 16.70
CA GLN A 338 -0.84 41.69 16.59
C GLN A 338 0.68 41.90 16.48
N VAL A 339 1.45 40.83 16.43
CA VAL A 339 2.92 40.88 16.41
C VAL A 339 3.42 40.76 14.98
N SER A 340 4.33 41.67 14.58
CA SER A 340 4.92 41.60 13.24
C SER A 340 5.70 40.31 13.01
N LEU A 341 5.73 39.82 11.77
CA LEU A 341 6.46 38.60 11.38
C LEU A 341 7.95 38.64 11.82
N LYS A 342 8.62 39.82 11.70
CA LYS A 342 10.00 40.04 12.16
C LYS A 342 10.15 39.75 13.65
N ARG A 343 9.20 40.24 14.45
CA ARG A 343 9.19 40.03 15.92
C ARG A 343 8.89 38.57 16.28
N LYS A 344 7.97 37.91 15.59
CA LYS A 344 7.67 36.48 15.76
C LYS A 344 8.90 35.61 15.49
N LYS A 345 9.63 35.87 14.40
CA LYS A 345 10.88 35.17 14.06
C LYS A 345 11.95 35.38 15.16
N SER A 346 12.07 36.60 15.68
CA SER A 346 13.01 36.89 16.78
C SER A 346 12.64 36.23 18.08
N LEU A 347 11.36 36.16 18.40
CA LEU A 347 10.85 35.45 19.57
C LEU A 347 11.12 33.94 19.47
N LEU A 348 10.86 33.33 18.30
CA LEU A 348 11.14 31.92 18.08
C LEU A 348 12.64 31.60 18.29
N GLU A 349 13.54 32.46 17.76
CA GLU A 349 14.98 32.30 17.96
C GLU A 349 15.36 32.40 19.44
N HIS A 350 14.79 33.38 20.15
CA HIS A 350 15.03 33.55 21.57
C HIS A 350 14.61 32.31 22.38
N MET A 351 13.42 31.78 22.10
CA MET A 351 12.91 30.57 22.77
C MET A 351 13.78 29.34 22.49
N LEU A 352 14.23 29.14 21.25
CA LEU A 352 15.13 28.05 20.91
C LEU A 352 16.46 28.17 21.67
N LYS A 353 17.05 29.36 21.74
CA LYS A 353 18.27 29.62 22.53
C LYS A 353 18.09 29.40 24.04
N LEU A 354 16.91 29.69 24.60
CA LEU A 354 16.62 29.41 26.00
C LEU A 354 16.53 27.89 26.27
N ILE A 355 15.95 27.14 25.33
CA ILE A 355 15.88 25.67 25.43
C ILE A 355 17.28 25.06 25.33
N GLU A 356 18.10 25.49 24.38
CA GLU A 356 19.49 25.03 24.23
C GLU A 356 20.33 25.28 25.49
N LYS A 357 20.13 26.43 26.14
CA LYS A 357 20.80 26.77 27.40
C LYS A 357 20.22 26.09 28.63
N GLY A 358 19.22 25.23 28.46
CA GLY A 358 18.54 24.55 29.56
C GLY A 358 17.72 25.46 30.49
N LYS A 359 17.54 26.74 30.10
CA LYS A 359 16.77 27.73 30.85
C LYS A 359 15.25 27.58 30.66
N LEU A 360 14.84 26.91 29.59
CA LEU A 360 13.46 26.56 29.32
C LEU A 360 13.36 25.04 29.24
N LYS A 361 12.67 24.41 30.17
CA LYS A 361 12.41 22.98 30.14
C LYS A 361 11.14 22.73 29.30
N LYS A 362 11.30 22.07 28.19
CA LYS A 362 10.15 21.52 27.48
C LYS A 362 9.73 20.23 28.20
N GLU A 363 8.56 20.23 28.82
CA GLU A 363 8.04 19.10 29.61
C GLU A 363 7.97 17.77 28.85
N HIS A 364 7.94 17.81 27.55
CA HIS A 364 7.66 16.64 26.75
C HIS A 364 8.59 16.50 25.54
N HIS A 365 9.54 15.63 25.66
CA HIS A 365 10.19 14.99 24.52
C HIS A 365 11.00 15.85 23.53
N PRO A 366 11.98 15.20 22.88
CA PRO A 366 12.67 15.76 21.72
C PRO A 366 11.72 16.02 20.52
N ARG A 367 10.42 15.64 20.58
CA ARG A 367 9.41 15.94 19.57
C ARG A 367 8.70 17.25 19.85
N LEU A 368 8.30 17.98 18.79
CA LEU A 368 7.56 19.24 18.93
C LEU A 368 6.16 19.03 19.54
N VAL A 369 5.52 17.92 19.19
CA VAL A 369 4.17 17.57 19.67
C VAL A 369 4.18 16.12 20.15
N LYS A 370 3.33 15.81 21.14
CA LYS A 370 3.11 14.43 21.60
C LYS A 370 2.73 13.53 20.42
N TYR A 371 3.35 12.36 20.35
CA TYR A 371 3.07 11.40 19.28
C TYR A 371 1.60 10.97 19.27
N MET A 372 1.01 11.01 18.07
CA MET A 372 -0.32 10.49 17.79
C MET A 372 -0.22 9.52 16.60
N PRO A 373 -0.81 8.30 16.68
CA PRO A 373 -0.88 7.41 15.53
C PRO A 373 -1.64 8.06 14.36
N GLN A 374 -1.15 7.86 13.13
CA GLN A 374 -1.75 8.47 11.93
C GLN A 374 -3.24 8.10 11.75
N GLN A 375 -3.62 6.90 12.12
CA GLN A 375 -5.01 6.45 12.04
C GLN A 375 -5.92 7.25 13.00
N VAL A 376 -5.43 7.51 14.20
CA VAL A 376 -6.14 8.35 15.18
C VAL A 376 -6.27 9.77 14.66
N PHE A 377 -5.18 10.37 14.18
CA PHE A 377 -5.20 11.69 13.55
C PHE A 377 -6.21 11.77 12.41
N ASN A 378 -6.17 10.81 11.49
CA ASN A 378 -7.08 10.79 10.32
C ASN A 378 -8.56 10.66 10.71
N ARG A 379 -8.87 9.98 11.81
CA ARG A 379 -10.23 9.89 12.33
C ARG A 379 -10.68 11.21 12.96
N GLU A 380 -9.82 11.78 13.79
CA GLU A 380 -10.18 12.98 14.55
C GLU A 380 -10.22 14.24 13.66
N ILE A 381 -9.35 14.40 12.67
CA ILE A 381 -9.38 15.55 11.76
C ILE A 381 -10.68 15.64 10.96
N LYS A 382 -11.29 14.51 10.64
CA LYS A 382 -12.60 14.47 9.97
C LYS A 382 -13.66 15.16 10.82
N LYS A 383 -13.73 14.81 12.11
CA LYS A 383 -14.66 15.42 13.09
C LYS A 383 -14.41 16.91 13.27
N VAL A 384 -13.14 17.32 13.31
CA VAL A 384 -12.75 18.73 13.44
C VAL A 384 -13.25 19.51 12.23
N LEU A 385 -13.02 19.02 11.00
CA LEU A 385 -13.44 19.72 9.79
C LEU A 385 -14.96 19.71 9.59
N GLU A 386 -15.66 18.64 9.99
CA GLU A 386 -17.12 18.58 10.05
C GLU A 386 -17.64 19.66 10.99
N LYS A 387 -17.10 19.76 12.21
CA LYS A 387 -17.49 20.75 13.22
C LYS A 387 -17.22 22.20 12.76
N ILE A 388 -16.14 22.41 12.00
CA ILE A 388 -15.80 23.71 11.40
C ILE A 388 -16.76 24.06 10.22
N GLY A 389 -17.47 23.08 9.66
CA GLY A 389 -18.39 23.29 8.52
C GLY A 389 -17.68 23.23 7.17
N ILE A 390 -16.64 22.44 7.02
CA ILE A 390 -15.99 22.18 5.73
C ILE A 390 -16.76 21.07 4.99
N ASP A 391 -17.86 21.41 4.37
CA ASP A 391 -18.85 20.47 3.85
C ASP A 391 -18.93 20.36 2.31
N ARG A 392 -17.99 21.00 1.59
CA ARG A 392 -17.92 20.90 0.12
C ARG A 392 -18.01 19.44 -0.34
N ARG A 393 -18.88 19.17 -1.30
CA ARG A 393 -18.99 17.84 -1.90
C ARG A 393 -17.93 17.61 -2.95
N ILE A 394 -17.37 16.41 -2.94
CA ILE A 394 -16.39 15.93 -3.93
C ILE A 394 -16.86 14.60 -4.50
N ASN A 395 -16.61 14.42 -5.79
CA ASN A 395 -16.96 13.19 -6.50
C ASN A 395 -15.71 12.29 -6.56
N LEU A 396 -15.74 11.21 -5.79
CA LEU A 396 -14.72 10.18 -5.88
C LEU A 396 -15.07 9.24 -7.01
N VAL A 397 -14.12 9.07 -7.92
CA VAL A 397 -14.25 8.17 -9.07
C VAL A 397 -13.21 7.09 -8.95
N TRP A 398 -13.60 5.83 -9.07
CA TRP A 398 -12.66 4.71 -9.16
C TRP A 398 -13.18 3.67 -10.15
N ARG A 399 -12.33 2.73 -10.53
CA ARG A 399 -12.71 1.64 -11.41
C ARG A 399 -12.53 0.30 -10.73
N ILE A 400 -13.46 -0.60 -11.04
CA ILE A 400 -13.33 -2.03 -10.77
C ILE A 400 -13.48 -2.70 -12.13
N ARG A 401 -12.39 -3.24 -12.67
CA ARG A 401 -12.30 -3.70 -14.06
C ARG A 401 -12.69 -2.56 -15.05
N ASN A 402 -13.69 -2.80 -15.88
CA ASN A 402 -14.19 -1.81 -16.87
C ASN A 402 -15.30 -0.93 -16.32
N GLU A 403 -15.79 -1.20 -15.14
CA GLU A 403 -16.88 -0.44 -14.52
C GLU A 403 -16.34 0.81 -13.82
N LYS A 404 -16.88 1.97 -14.16
CA LYS A 404 -16.60 3.25 -13.52
C LYS A 404 -17.60 3.45 -12.39
N LEU A 405 -17.11 3.54 -11.17
CA LEU A 405 -17.91 3.81 -9.97
C LEU A 405 -17.65 5.22 -9.49
N GLU A 406 -18.72 5.91 -9.09
CA GLU A 406 -18.67 7.27 -8.57
C GLU A 406 -19.39 7.34 -7.21
N LYS A 407 -18.84 8.12 -6.30
CA LYS A 407 -19.50 8.40 -5.02
C LYS A 407 -19.28 9.86 -4.64
N SER A 408 -20.37 10.59 -4.44
CA SER A 408 -20.33 11.94 -3.89
C SER A 408 -20.25 11.85 -2.35
N GLN A 409 -19.25 12.51 -1.77
CA GLN A 409 -19.05 12.57 -0.32
C GLN A 409 -18.69 13.99 0.10
N HIS A 410 -18.91 14.34 1.36
CA HIS A 410 -18.40 15.59 1.90
C HIS A 410 -16.87 15.54 2.03
N LEU A 411 -16.22 16.68 1.85
CA LEU A 411 -14.75 16.78 1.91
C LEU A 411 -14.21 16.25 3.25
N TRP A 412 -14.89 16.60 4.36
CA TRP A 412 -14.48 16.13 5.69
C TRP A 412 -14.52 14.61 5.85
N GLU A 413 -15.39 13.88 5.16
CA GLU A 413 -15.46 12.40 5.21
C GLU A 413 -14.22 11.71 4.63
N VAL A 414 -13.51 12.36 3.71
CA VAL A 414 -12.41 11.75 2.93
C VAL A 414 -11.05 12.35 3.22
N VAL A 415 -11.03 13.41 4.03
CA VAL A 415 -9.81 14.08 4.45
C VAL A 415 -8.91 13.15 5.25
N SER A 416 -7.61 13.36 5.12
CA SER A 416 -6.57 12.64 5.85
C SER A 416 -5.34 13.52 6.03
N SER A 417 -4.36 13.08 6.78
CA SER A 417 -3.07 13.75 6.90
C SER A 417 -2.40 14.01 5.55
N HIS A 418 -2.62 13.13 4.56
CA HIS A 418 -2.07 13.32 3.21
C HIS A 418 -2.76 14.44 2.44
N THR A 419 -4.01 14.77 2.80
CA THR A 419 -4.74 15.91 2.26
C THR A 419 -4.02 17.22 2.55
N GLY A 420 -3.42 17.38 3.74
CA GLY A 420 -2.60 18.55 4.06
C GLY A 420 -1.47 18.76 3.06
N ARG A 421 -0.70 17.72 2.77
CA ARG A 421 0.36 17.79 1.75
C ARG A 421 -0.17 18.07 0.34
N ARG A 422 -1.31 17.51 -0.02
CA ARG A 422 -1.96 17.77 -1.31
C ARG A 422 -2.38 19.25 -1.41
N THR A 423 -2.98 19.78 -0.35
CA THR A 423 -3.36 21.19 -0.24
C THR A 423 -2.14 22.09 -0.43
N TYR A 424 -1.03 21.83 0.28
CA TYR A 424 0.22 22.58 0.12
C TYR A 424 0.68 22.62 -1.33
N VAL A 425 0.79 21.45 -1.97
CA VAL A 425 1.30 21.36 -3.35
C VAL A 425 0.36 22.08 -4.33
N THR A 426 -0.97 21.84 -4.21
CA THR A 426 -1.96 22.42 -5.12
C THR A 426 -1.99 23.95 -5.01
N LEU A 427 -2.11 24.48 -3.78
CA LEU A 427 -2.15 25.93 -3.56
C LEU A 427 -0.84 26.62 -3.94
N SER A 428 0.31 25.99 -3.69
CA SER A 428 1.59 26.52 -4.11
C SER A 428 1.73 26.60 -5.64
N LEU A 429 1.25 25.58 -6.37
CA LEU A 429 1.21 25.61 -7.83
C LEU A 429 0.29 26.69 -8.35
N GLU A 430 -0.89 26.86 -7.74
CA GLU A 430 -1.83 27.94 -8.07
C GLU A 430 -1.26 29.34 -7.83
N GLN A 431 -0.33 29.46 -6.87
CA GLN A 431 0.41 30.70 -6.58
C GLN A 431 1.67 30.88 -7.44
N GLY A 432 1.94 29.97 -8.39
CA GLY A 432 3.07 30.09 -9.31
C GLY A 432 4.41 29.59 -8.76
N VAL A 433 4.43 28.89 -7.61
CA VAL A 433 5.69 28.31 -7.09
C VAL A 433 6.21 27.26 -8.06
N SER A 434 7.48 27.39 -8.45
CA SER A 434 8.08 26.49 -9.45
C SER A 434 8.09 25.03 -9.00
N HIS A 435 7.96 24.12 -9.96
CA HIS A 435 8.05 22.67 -9.69
C HIS A 435 9.37 22.30 -9.01
N HIS A 436 10.46 22.96 -9.36
CA HIS A 436 11.78 22.72 -8.77
C HIS A 436 11.76 23.01 -7.25
N HIS A 437 11.29 24.19 -6.85
CA HIS A 437 11.18 24.56 -5.44
C HIS A 437 10.24 23.62 -4.67
N LEU A 438 9.11 23.24 -5.26
CA LEU A 438 8.20 22.28 -4.65
C LEU A 438 8.82 20.88 -4.50
N MET A 439 9.66 20.46 -5.42
CA MET A 439 10.41 19.21 -5.28
C MET A 439 11.39 19.26 -4.12
N LEU A 440 12.11 20.36 -3.96
CA LEU A 440 13.04 20.56 -2.82
C LEU A 440 12.29 20.53 -1.48
N THR A 441 11.19 21.26 -1.38
CA THR A 441 10.40 21.33 -0.13
C THR A 441 9.69 20.02 0.19
N THR A 442 9.12 19.37 -0.79
CA THR A 442 8.34 18.15 -0.60
C THR A 442 9.14 16.86 -0.71
N GLY A 443 10.35 16.91 -1.25
CA GLY A 443 11.20 15.74 -1.48
C GLY A 443 10.70 14.82 -2.60
N HIS A 444 9.96 15.34 -3.59
CA HIS A 444 9.60 14.55 -4.76
C HIS A 444 10.79 14.39 -5.71
N MET A 445 11.14 13.13 -6.03
CA MET A 445 12.29 12.84 -6.92
C MET A 445 11.95 12.91 -8.41
N LYS A 446 10.67 12.94 -8.76
CA LYS A 446 10.21 12.95 -10.16
C LYS A 446 9.14 14.02 -10.34
N THR A 447 9.33 14.86 -11.33
CA THR A 447 8.36 15.89 -11.74
C THR A 447 7.01 15.27 -12.11
N THR A 448 7.00 14.09 -12.73
CA THR A 448 5.77 13.36 -13.08
C THR A 448 4.91 13.02 -11.87
N THR A 449 5.52 12.89 -10.67
CA THR A 449 4.76 12.67 -9.43
C THR A 449 4.11 13.97 -8.96
N LEU A 450 4.80 15.09 -9.14
CA LEU A 450 4.28 16.42 -8.80
C LEU A 450 3.18 16.86 -9.77
N LEU A 451 3.35 16.59 -11.07
CA LEU A 451 2.35 16.91 -12.10
C LEU A 451 0.98 16.25 -11.88
N LYS A 452 0.91 15.16 -11.10
CA LYS A 452 -0.39 14.59 -10.69
C LYS A 452 -1.24 15.57 -9.89
N TYR A 453 -0.60 16.52 -9.20
CA TYR A 453 -1.27 17.58 -8.44
C TYR A 453 -1.63 18.81 -9.29
N ASN A 454 -1.06 18.91 -10.50
CA ASN A 454 -1.32 20.01 -11.44
C ASN A 454 -2.63 19.73 -12.23
N LYS A 455 -3.69 19.39 -11.55
CA LYS A 455 -5.03 19.51 -12.13
C LYS A 455 -5.43 20.96 -11.99
N THR A 456 -4.99 21.75 -12.96
CA THR A 456 -5.35 23.15 -13.14
C THR A 456 -6.84 23.32 -12.90
N SER A 457 -7.23 24.11 -11.92
CA SER A 457 -8.65 24.38 -11.69
C SER A 457 -9.26 24.99 -12.96
N ARG A 458 -10.52 24.73 -13.27
CA ARG A 458 -11.22 25.41 -14.38
C ARG A 458 -10.98 26.92 -14.36
N LYS A 459 -11.00 27.52 -13.17
CA LYS A 459 -10.70 28.94 -12.94
C LYS A 459 -9.30 29.34 -13.38
N SER A 460 -8.28 28.52 -13.12
CA SER A 460 -6.89 28.80 -13.50
C SER A 460 -6.70 28.66 -15.02
N VAL A 461 -7.30 27.63 -15.64
CA VAL A 461 -7.28 27.47 -17.11
C VAL A 461 -7.93 28.68 -17.79
N VAL A 462 -9.10 29.09 -17.31
CA VAL A 462 -9.81 30.25 -17.86
C VAL A 462 -8.98 31.51 -17.69
N LYS A 463 -8.45 31.81 -16.50
CA LYS A 463 -7.61 32.98 -16.25
C LYS A 463 -6.33 33.00 -17.09
N GLU A 464 -5.64 31.87 -17.20
CA GLU A 464 -4.43 31.78 -18.03
C GLU A 464 -4.76 31.92 -19.51
N TYR A 465 -5.86 31.35 -19.95
CA TYR A 465 -6.34 31.50 -21.32
C TYR A 465 -6.75 32.94 -21.60
N GLU A 466 -7.57 33.56 -20.75
CA GLU A 466 -7.99 34.95 -20.86
C GLU A 466 -6.79 35.91 -20.88
N SER A 467 -5.81 35.72 -19.97
CA SER A 467 -4.61 36.57 -19.93
C SER A 467 -3.73 36.46 -21.17
N LYS A 468 -3.67 35.27 -21.77
CA LYS A 468 -2.87 35.04 -22.99
C LYS A 468 -3.62 35.50 -24.26
N VAL A 469 -4.94 35.27 -24.31
CA VAL A 469 -5.76 35.65 -25.45
C VAL A 469 -5.98 37.16 -25.52
N THR A 470 -6.20 37.81 -24.38
CA THR A 470 -6.34 39.29 -24.32
C THR A 470 -5.01 40.00 -24.61
N ASN A 471 -3.86 39.41 -24.27
CA ASN A 471 -2.54 39.95 -24.55
C ASN A 471 -2.00 39.59 -25.95
N SER A 472 -2.58 38.60 -26.64
CA SER A 472 -2.07 38.12 -27.95
C SER A 472 -2.75 38.74 -29.17
N GLY A 473 -3.66 39.69 -28.98
CA GLY A 473 -4.25 40.42 -30.08
C GLY A 473 -4.90 39.54 -31.17
N ILE A 474 -5.69 38.52 -30.79
CA ILE A 474 -6.43 37.73 -31.79
C ILE A 474 -7.44 38.65 -32.42
N PRO A 475 -7.37 38.93 -33.75
CA PRO A 475 -8.35 39.77 -34.43
C PRO A 475 -9.71 39.05 -34.45
N GLY A 476 -10.68 39.54 -33.73
CA GLY A 476 -12.02 38.93 -33.80
C GLY A 476 -13.05 39.34 -32.76
N SER A 477 -12.80 40.34 -31.94
CA SER A 477 -13.82 40.95 -31.09
C SER A 477 -13.89 42.46 -31.34
N ASN A 478 -14.33 42.86 -32.54
CA ASN A 478 -14.91 44.17 -32.72
C ASN A 478 -16.27 44.19 -32.02
N SER A 479 -16.29 44.70 -30.80
CA SER A 479 -17.51 45.22 -30.22
C SER A 479 -17.78 46.56 -30.89
N ASN A 480 -18.53 46.55 -31.97
CA ASN A 480 -19.20 47.75 -32.48
C ASN A 480 -20.49 47.97 -31.67
N SER A 481 -20.59 49.20 -31.21
CA SER A 481 -21.70 50.00 -30.69
C SER A 481 -22.14 49.68 -29.28
#